data_588129b8db0bcf90e9da3bf79b1ae061
#
_entry.id   588129b8db0bcf90e9da3bf79b1ae061
#
_cell.length_a   1.000
_cell.length_b   1.000
_cell.length_c   1.000
_cell.angle_alpha   90.00
_cell.angle_beta   90.00
_cell.angle_gamma   90.00
#
_symmetry.space_group_name_H-M   'P 1'
#
loop_
_entity.id
_entity.type
_entity.pdbx_description
1 polymer ?
#
loop_
_entity_poly.entity_id
_entity_poly.type
_entity_poly.pdbx_seq_one_letter_code
_entity_poly.pdbx_strand_id
1 'polypeptide(L)'
;MLSDFTGADKVYIACGYTDLRKGIDGLASMVQQQFQLNPFTNTLFLFCGRRRDRIKGLYWEKDGFILLYKRLERGAYQWPRTENEVRSLTPQQYRWLMEGLKIEQPKAHRPVLGLSMV
;
A
#
# COMPACT_ATOMS: atom_id res chain seq x y z
N MET A 1 14.10 1.79 1.39
CA MET A 1 13.23 1.10 2.35
C MET A 1 11.83 0.94 1.84
N LEU A 2 10.94 1.90 2.12
CA LEU A 2 9.56 1.73 1.66
C LEU A 2 9.44 1.67 0.14
N SER A 3 10.23 2.45 -0.58
CA SER A 3 10.14 2.51 -2.04
C SER A 3 10.50 1.20 -2.75
N ASP A 4 11.23 0.31 -2.09
CA ASP A 4 11.64 -0.98 -2.65
C ASP A 4 11.47 -2.11 -1.64
N PHE A 5 10.38 -2.08 -0.87
CA PHE A 5 10.09 -3.08 0.14
C PHE A 5 9.79 -4.43 -0.52
N THR A 6 10.74 -5.33 -0.46
CA THR A 6 10.68 -6.63 -1.14
C THR A 6 10.40 -7.81 -0.21
N GLY A 7 10.31 -7.55 1.10
CA GLY A 7 10.11 -8.62 2.09
C GLY A 7 8.70 -9.19 2.12
N ALA A 8 7.71 -8.43 1.66
CA ALA A 8 6.32 -8.85 1.71
C ALA A 8 5.91 -9.60 0.43
N ASP A 9 5.10 -10.65 0.60
CA ASP A 9 4.50 -11.37 -0.52
C ASP A 9 3.44 -10.53 -1.23
N LYS A 10 2.73 -9.69 -0.47
CA LYS A 10 1.64 -8.85 -0.98
C LYS A 10 1.74 -7.46 -0.38
N VAL A 11 1.26 -6.49 -1.15
CA VAL A 11 1.07 -5.12 -0.70
C VAL A 11 -0.38 -4.74 -0.91
N TYR A 12 -1.05 -4.31 0.16
CA TYR A 12 -2.39 -3.75 0.09
C TYR A 12 -2.36 -2.28 0.48
N ILE A 13 -3.25 -1.50 -0.11
CA ILE A 13 -3.49 -0.12 0.32
C ILE A 13 -4.93 0.01 0.80
N ALA A 14 -5.10 0.72 1.90
CA ALA A 14 -6.41 1.21 2.32
C ALA A 14 -6.70 2.49 1.53
N CYS A 15 -7.65 2.41 0.60
CA CYS A 15 -8.05 3.56 -0.21
C CYS A 15 -8.75 4.60 0.66
N GLY A 16 -8.80 5.84 0.17
CA GLY A 16 -9.26 6.96 0.98
C GLY A 16 -8.19 7.38 2.00
N TYR A 17 -8.58 8.19 2.96
CA TYR A 17 -7.65 8.58 4.01
C TYR A 17 -7.89 7.79 5.28
N THR A 18 -6.82 7.59 6.04
CA THR A 18 -6.85 6.98 7.37
C THR A 18 -6.36 7.99 8.38
N ASP A 19 -6.96 7.98 9.57
CA ASP A 19 -6.44 8.77 10.69
C ASP A 19 -5.11 8.16 11.15
N LEU A 20 -4.01 8.80 10.78
CA LEU A 20 -2.66 8.29 11.07
C LEU A 20 -2.22 8.49 12.52
N ARG A 21 -3.11 9.01 13.39
CA ARG A 21 -2.87 8.93 14.84
C ARG A 21 -2.99 7.49 15.35
N LYS A 22 -3.65 6.62 14.59
CA LYS A 22 -3.71 5.20 14.91
C LYS A 22 -2.31 4.59 14.91
N GLY A 23 -2.03 3.82 15.94
CA GLY A 23 -0.81 3.04 16.04
C GLY A 23 -1.03 1.60 15.56
N ILE A 24 -0.14 0.71 15.96
CA ILE A 24 -0.16 -0.70 15.55
C ILE A 24 -1.51 -1.34 15.80
N ASP A 25 -2.04 -1.26 17.03
CA ASP A 25 -3.28 -1.92 17.38
C ASP A 25 -4.48 -1.39 16.61
N GLY A 26 -4.54 -0.06 16.45
CA GLY A 26 -5.62 0.56 15.70
C GLY A 26 -5.62 0.18 14.22
N LEU A 27 -4.43 0.14 13.61
CA LEU A 27 -4.31 -0.23 12.21
C LEU A 27 -4.54 -1.73 11.99
N ALA A 28 -4.03 -2.58 12.88
CA ALA A 28 -4.27 -4.02 12.81
C ALA A 28 -5.76 -4.34 12.97
N SER A 29 -6.43 -3.65 13.90
CA SER A 29 -7.86 -3.79 14.09
C SER A 29 -8.65 -3.36 12.84
N MET A 30 -8.23 -2.29 12.21
CA MET A 30 -8.84 -1.81 10.96
C MET A 30 -8.72 -2.86 9.85
N VAL A 31 -7.56 -3.49 9.71
CA VAL A 31 -7.35 -4.57 8.74
C VAL A 31 -8.29 -5.73 9.00
N GLN A 32 -8.43 -6.15 10.27
CA GLN A 32 -9.27 -7.29 10.61
C GLN A 32 -10.77 -6.98 10.49
N GLN A 33 -11.20 -5.85 11.04
CA GLN A 33 -12.63 -5.57 11.21
C GLN A 33 -13.22 -4.85 10.01
N GLN A 34 -12.51 -3.86 9.49
CA GLN A 34 -13.03 -3.08 8.38
C GLN A 34 -12.81 -3.77 7.04
N PHE A 35 -11.63 -4.34 6.80
CA PHE A 35 -11.29 -4.97 5.54
C PHE A 35 -11.41 -6.48 5.56
N GLN A 36 -11.63 -7.09 6.72
CA GLN A 36 -11.78 -8.54 6.88
C GLN A 36 -10.60 -9.32 6.32
N LEU A 37 -9.40 -8.79 6.54
CA LEU A 37 -8.14 -9.41 6.16
C LEU A 37 -7.37 -9.81 7.43
N ASN A 38 -6.44 -10.72 7.26
CA ASN A 38 -5.57 -11.16 8.36
C ASN A 38 -4.29 -10.31 8.38
N PRO A 39 -4.07 -9.50 9.43
CA PRO A 39 -2.85 -8.71 9.53
C PRO A 39 -1.61 -9.54 9.88
N PHE A 40 -1.79 -10.79 10.36
CA PHE A 40 -0.69 -11.68 10.76
C PHE A 40 -0.18 -12.51 9.57
N THR A 41 -0.01 -11.86 8.43
CA THR A 41 0.48 -12.49 7.21
C THR A 41 1.69 -11.71 6.67
N ASN A 42 2.42 -12.31 5.74
CA ASN A 42 3.53 -11.63 5.09
C ASN A 42 3.02 -10.60 4.07
N THR A 43 2.35 -9.60 4.60
CA THR A 43 1.67 -8.55 3.81
C THR A 43 1.99 -7.18 4.38
N LEU A 44 2.36 -6.26 3.51
CA LEU A 44 2.50 -4.86 3.86
C LEU A 44 1.17 -4.15 3.62
N PHE A 45 0.59 -3.57 4.66
CA PHE A 45 -0.61 -2.76 4.57
C PHE A 45 -0.23 -1.28 4.67
N LEU A 46 -0.63 -0.50 3.67
CA LEU A 46 -0.30 0.93 3.59
C LEU A 46 -1.55 1.78 3.81
N PHE A 47 -1.35 2.85 4.56
CA PHE A 47 -2.40 3.81 4.94
C PHE A 47 -1.89 5.22 4.65
N CYS A 48 -2.76 6.07 4.13
CA CYS A 48 -2.40 7.44 3.77
C CYS A 48 -3.22 8.43 4.57
N GLY A 49 -2.58 9.50 5.03
CA GLY A 49 -3.25 10.58 5.73
C GLY A 49 -4.03 11.50 4.79
N ARG A 50 -4.88 12.33 5.38
CA ARG A 50 -5.75 13.25 4.63
C ARG A 50 -4.96 14.19 3.70
N ARG A 51 -3.79 14.64 4.13
CA ARG A 51 -2.95 15.53 3.33
C ARG A 51 -2.20 14.84 2.20
N ARG A 52 -2.18 13.51 2.22
CA ARG A 52 -1.52 12.67 1.21
C ARG A 52 0.00 12.88 1.12
N ASP A 53 0.60 13.55 2.08
CA ASP A 53 2.05 13.73 2.18
C ASP A 53 2.71 12.74 3.13
N ARG A 54 1.91 11.90 3.79
CA ARG A 54 2.42 10.94 4.77
C ARG A 54 1.67 9.63 4.70
N ILE A 55 2.42 8.55 4.92
CA ILE A 55 1.88 7.20 4.94
C ILE A 55 2.41 6.44 6.14
N LYS A 56 1.63 5.47 6.58
CA LYS A 56 2.08 4.44 7.52
C LYS A 56 1.99 3.08 6.85
N GLY A 57 2.94 2.21 7.19
CA GLY A 57 2.94 0.83 6.75
C GLY A 57 2.92 -0.10 7.95
N LEU A 58 2.02 -1.08 7.95
CA LEU A 58 1.93 -2.11 8.98
C LEU A 58 2.38 -3.43 8.37
N TYR A 59 3.34 -4.07 9.01
CA TYR A 59 3.90 -5.34 8.54
C TYR A 59 4.13 -6.29 9.71
N TRP A 60 3.60 -7.52 9.61
CA TRP A 60 3.85 -8.56 10.58
C TRP A 60 5.14 -9.30 10.23
N GLU A 61 6.07 -9.34 11.17
CA GLU A 61 7.33 -10.04 11.01
C GLU A 61 7.48 -11.08 12.12
N LYS A 62 7.18 -12.31 11.79
CA LYS A 62 7.37 -13.50 12.64
C LYS A 62 6.79 -13.41 14.05
N ASP A 63 7.23 -12.44 14.84
CA ASP A 63 6.95 -12.34 16.27
C ASP A 63 6.45 -10.96 16.71
N GLY A 64 6.27 -10.05 15.77
CA GLY A 64 5.82 -8.71 16.09
C GLY A 64 5.45 -7.88 14.87
N PHE A 65 4.73 -6.79 15.13
CA PHE A 65 4.42 -5.82 14.10
C PHE A 65 5.52 -4.78 13.97
N ILE A 66 5.80 -4.41 12.73
CA ILE A 66 6.61 -3.25 12.39
C ILE A 66 5.66 -2.17 11.90
N LEU A 67 5.81 -0.96 12.43
CA LEU A 67 5.10 0.22 11.95
C LEU A 67 6.08 1.16 11.28
N LEU A 68 5.90 1.35 9.98
CA LEU A 68 6.69 2.27 9.19
C LEU A 68 5.94 3.59 9.08
N TYR A 69 6.68 4.70 9.06
CA TYR A 69 6.09 6.02 8.88
C TYR A 69 6.98 6.84 7.98
N LYS A 70 6.39 7.42 6.93
CA LYS A 70 7.11 8.30 6.02
C LYS A 70 6.28 9.54 5.73
N ARG A 71 6.90 10.70 5.87
CA ARG A 71 6.34 11.98 5.49
C ARG A 71 7.18 12.56 4.35
N LEU A 72 6.51 12.91 3.25
CA LEU A 72 7.18 13.61 2.17
C LEU A 72 7.42 15.05 2.58
N GLU A 73 8.63 15.56 2.33
CA GLU A 73 8.93 16.96 2.55
C GLU A 73 8.38 17.84 1.43
N ARG A 74 8.20 17.26 0.24
CA ARG A 74 7.58 17.93 -0.91
C ARG A 74 6.71 16.94 -1.68
N GLY A 75 5.61 17.45 -2.24
CA GLY A 75 4.71 16.66 -3.05
C GLY A 75 3.72 15.86 -2.23
N ALA A 76 3.01 14.98 -2.91
CA ALA A 76 1.97 14.15 -2.32
C ALA A 76 1.89 12.82 -3.06
N TYR A 77 1.39 11.81 -2.37
CA TYR A 77 1.07 10.52 -2.99
C TYR A 77 -0.25 10.65 -3.77
N GLN A 78 -0.31 10.04 -4.94
CA GLN A 78 -1.52 9.97 -5.75
C GLN A 78 -2.40 8.81 -5.24
N TRP A 79 -2.93 8.97 -4.04
CA TRP A 79 -3.64 7.90 -3.33
C TRP A 79 -5.05 7.74 -3.86
N PRO A 80 -5.50 6.50 -4.16
CA PRO A 80 -6.90 6.26 -4.54
C PRO A 80 -7.85 6.72 -3.44
N ARG A 81 -8.92 7.40 -3.82
CA ARG A 81 -9.81 8.08 -2.87
C ARG A 81 -11.07 7.32 -2.52
N THR A 82 -11.30 6.17 -3.11
CA THR A 82 -12.49 5.36 -2.82
C THR A 82 -12.45 4.90 -1.37
N GLU A 83 -13.37 5.39 -0.56
CA GLU A 83 -13.41 5.03 0.86
C GLU A 83 -13.84 3.59 1.07
N ASN A 84 -13.44 3.01 2.20
CA ASN A 84 -13.80 1.66 2.64
C ASN A 84 -13.42 0.57 1.66
N GLU A 85 -12.42 0.83 0.82
CA GLU A 85 -11.89 -0.14 -0.13
C GLU A 85 -10.45 -0.45 0.21
N VAL A 86 -10.07 -1.72 0.07
CA VAL A 86 -8.69 -2.16 0.13
C VAL A 86 -8.31 -2.73 -1.23
N ARG A 87 -7.12 -2.38 -1.71
CA ARG A 87 -6.65 -2.84 -3.02
C ARG A 87 -5.29 -3.50 -2.90
N SER A 88 -5.15 -4.63 -3.59
CA SER A 88 -3.86 -5.27 -3.76
C SER A 88 -3.09 -4.59 -4.88
N LEU A 89 -1.81 -4.34 -4.67
CA LEU A 89 -0.94 -3.73 -5.67
C LEU A 89 0.04 -4.73 -6.23
N THR A 90 0.29 -4.63 -7.54
CA THR A 90 1.43 -5.30 -8.14
C THR A 90 2.72 -4.61 -7.69
N PRO A 91 3.89 -5.28 -7.80
CA PRO A 91 5.16 -4.61 -7.51
C PRO A 91 5.38 -3.34 -8.32
N GLN A 92 4.94 -3.31 -9.58
CA GLN A 92 5.06 -2.11 -10.41
C GLN A 92 4.15 -0.99 -9.92
N GLN A 93 2.90 -1.30 -9.56
CA GLN A 93 1.97 -0.31 -9.01
C GLN A 93 2.49 0.26 -7.69
N TYR A 94 3.08 -0.58 -6.86
CA TYR A 94 3.69 -0.14 -5.62
C TYR A 94 4.82 0.86 -5.89
N ARG A 95 5.70 0.56 -6.86
CA ARG A 95 6.78 1.48 -7.24
C ARG A 95 6.24 2.80 -7.76
N TRP A 96 5.23 2.76 -8.63
CA TRP A 96 4.59 3.99 -9.13
C TRP A 96 4.05 4.84 -7.98
N LEU A 97 3.33 4.22 -7.05
CA LEU A 97 2.75 4.93 -5.93
C LEU A 97 3.83 5.59 -5.07
N MET A 98 4.91 4.87 -4.79
CA MET A 98 6.02 5.39 -3.98
C MET A 98 6.78 6.51 -4.70
N GLU A 99 6.74 6.55 -6.03
CA GLU A 99 7.35 7.60 -6.84
C GLU A 99 6.45 8.82 -7.04
N GLY A 100 5.26 8.82 -6.47
CA GLY A 100 4.30 9.93 -6.60
C GLY A 100 3.42 9.83 -7.83
N LEU A 101 3.36 8.66 -8.47
CA LEU A 101 2.51 8.42 -9.62
C LEU A 101 1.22 7.71 -9.20
N LYS A 102 0.22 7.75 -10.07
CA LYS A 102 -1.01 6.98 -9.89
C LYS A 102 -0.72 5.50 -10.11
N ILE A 103 -1.45 4.65 -9.41
CA ILE A 103 -1.34 3.20 -9.59
C ILE A 103 -1.88 2.72 -10.94
N GLU A 104 -2.64 3.55 -11.61
CA GLU A 104 -3.11 3.28 -12.96
C GLU A 104 -2.41 4.21 -13.93
N GLN A 105 -1.71 3.61 -14.89
CA GLN A 105 -0.97 4.33 -15.91
C GLN A 105 -1.50 3.89 -17.28
N PRO A 106 -2.53 4.59 -17.83
CA PRO A 106 -3.18 4.16 -19.07
C PRO A 106 -2.23 4.08 -20.26
N LYS A 107 -1.15 4.86 -20.23
CA LYS A 107 -0.14 4.87 -21.31
C LYS A 107 0.96 3.83 -21.13
N ALA A 108 0.99 3.10 -20.02
CA ALA A 108 1.98 2.05 -19.84
C ALA A 108 1.71 0.90 -20.81
N HIS A 109 2.76 0.35 -21.37
CA HIS A 109 2.64 -0.83 -22.22
C HIS A 109 2.20 -2.02 -21.38
N ARG A 110 1.22 -2.76 -21.88
CA ARG A 110 0.76 -3.97 -21.22
C ARG A 110 1.58 -5.15 -21.72
N PRO A 111 1.85 -6.14 -20.86
CA PRO A 111 2.47 -7.37 -21.32
C PRO A 111 1.64 -8.00 -22.44
N VAL A 112 2.31 -8.51 -23.45
CA VAL A 112 1.66 -9.26 -24.52
C VAL A 112 1.72 -10.74 -24.15
N LEU A 113 0.54 -11.34 -24.00
CA LEU A 113 0.42 -12.74 -23.61
C LEU A 113 -0.05 -13.58 -24.79
N GLY A 114 0.35 -14.85 -24.81
CA GLY A 114 -0.13 -15.81 -25.80
C GLY A 114 0.52 -15.69 -27.18
N LEU A 115 1.59 -14.90 -27.32
CA LEU A 115 2.33 -14.87 -28.57
C LEU A 115 3.15 -16.15 -28.72
N SER A 116 3.11 -16.71 -29.92
CA SER A 116 4.01 -17.79 -30.26
C SER A 116 4.66 -17.50 -31.60
N MET A 117 5.94 -17.80 -31.67
CA MET A 117 6.73 -17.75 -32.90
C MET A 117 6.66 -19.14 -33.53
N VAL A 118 6.16 -19.22 -34.71
CA VAL A 118 6.03 -20.50 -35.44
C VAL A 118 7.05 -20.53 -36.56
#